data_6ede0643f935be77cc4ada8bb4d863c7
#
_entry.id   6ede0643f935be77cc4ada8bb4d863c7
#
_cell.length_a   1.000
_cell.length_b   1.000
_cell.length_c   1.000
_cell.angle_alpha   90.00
_cell.angle_beta   90.00
_cell.angle_gamma   90.00
#
_symmetry.space_group_name_H-M   'P 1'
#
loop_
_entity.id
_entity.type
_entity.pdbx_description
1 polymer ?
#
loop_
_entity_poly.entity_id
_entity_poly.type
_entity_poly.pdbx_seq_one_letter_code
_entity_poly.pdbx_strand_id
1 'polypeptide(L)'
;MRSLNSRHPQAGLSLIELMIALTLASFLILGVTQIFIDNKRSYVFQQNQAGNQENSRYALGFLEQELAKAGYRRQPNIDPAYALPADDGSLSGCNFAAGISIVANSEQDICIRYQARDPAEVDCQGKALTETEKDAIQNPTALSATPDPATPVFVERFTVAQSADKKSSSLYCTSSRGTKAQEVTPNVVAIRFEFGTGPISDRTVTTYTTSPSLPIRAVRYAVLMQSPGNGVRENADNPVLSQWQSLYGTGDKITDSKQIYQIAEGTVTLRNLMP
;
A
#
# COMPACT_ATOMS: atom_id res chain seq x y z
N MET A 1 55.97 -24.67 -62.88
CA MET A 1 55.35 -23.56 -62.11
C MET A 1 55.88 -23.60 -60.69
N ARG A 2 56.77 -22.67 -60.34
CA ARG A 2 57.38 -22.58 -59.00
C ARG A 2 56.54 -21.56 -58.21
N SER A 3 55.85 -22.04 -57.17
CA SER A 3 55.18 -21.22 -56.20
C SER A 3 56.19 -20.46 -55.31
N LEU A 4 56.23 -19.14 -55.45
CA LEU A 4 57.01 -18.26 -54.58
C LEU A 4 56.24 -18.08 -53.22
N ASN A 5 56.69 -18.85 -52.22
CA ASN A 5 56.23 -18.69 -50.84
C ASN A 5 56.88 -17.43 -50.25
N SER A 6 56.20 -16.28 -50.29
CA SER A 6 56.68 -15.05 -49.66
C SER A 6 56.57 -15.21 -48.13
N ARG A 7 57.68 -15.51 -47.47
CA ARG A 7 57.80 -15.45 -46.00
C ARG A 7 57.82 -13.97 -45.62
N HIS A 8 56.75 -13.48 -45.04
CA HIS A 8 56.78 -12.17 -44.39
C HIS A 8 57.69 -12.26 -43.15
N PRO A 9 58.65 -11.33 -42.99
CA PRO A 9 59.49 -11.31 -41.81
C PRO A 9 58.63 -10.95 -40.60
N GLN A 10 58.64 -11.81 -39.56
CA GLN A 10 58.03 -11.47 -38.27
C GLN A 10 58.91 -10.39 -37.63
N ALA A 11 58.45 -9.15 -37.58
CA ALA A 11 59.03 -8.10 -36.77
C ALA A 11 58.67 -8.34 -35.33
N GLY A 12 59.66 -8.53 -34.45
CA GLY A 12 59.42 -8.63 -32.99
C GLY A 12 58.98 -7.30 -32.41
N LEU A 13 58.00 -7.33 -31.52
CA LEU A 13 57.55 -6.14 -30.80
C LEU A 13 58.64 -5.60 -29.88
N SER A 14 58.84 -4.28 -29.89
CA SER A 14 59.73 -3.60 -28.97
C SER A 14 59.18 -3.64 -27.55
N LEU A 15 60.02 -3.78 -26.53
CA LEU A 15 59.60 -3.75 -25.13
C LEU A 15 58.88 -2.44 -24.77
N ILE A 16 59.30 -1.32 -25.36
CA ILE A 16 58.63 0.00 -25.18
C ILE A 16 57.22 0.04 -25.76
N GLU A 17 57.03 -0.57 -26.95
CA GLU A 17 55.75 -0.67 -27.60
C GLU A 17 54.73 -1.49 -26.79
N LEU A 18 55.22 -2.59 -26.16
CA LEU A 18 54.40 -3.40 -25.29
C LEU A 18 54.04 -2.64 -23.99
N MET A 19 54.94 -1.84 -23.40
CA MET A 19 54.65 -1.01 -22.23
C MET A 19 53.64 0.08 -22.56
N ILE A 20 53.71 0.75 -23.71
CA ILE A 20 52.74 1.74 -24.15
C ILE A 20 51.38 1.09 -24.38
N ALA A 21 51.37 -0.05 -25.06
CA ALA A 21 50.09 -0.78 -25.30
C ALA A 21 49.42 -1.20 -23.98
N LEU A 22 50.16 -1.71 -22.98
CA LEU A 22 49.61 -2.07 -21.65
C LEU A 22 49.08 -0.87 -20.90
N THR A 23 49.77 0.29 -20.91
CA THR A 23 49.27 1.50 -20.24
C THR A 23 47.98 2.02 -20.88
N LEU A 24 47.93 2.09 -22.21
CA LEU A 24 46.71 2.50 -22.94
C LEU A 24 45.54 1.52 -22.67
N ALA A 25 45.81 0.21 -22.73
CA ALA A 25 44.82 -0.81 -22.45
C ALA A 25 44.28 -0.69 -20.98
N SER A 26 45.14 -0.40 -20.02
CA SER A 26 44.74 -0.18 -18.64
C SER A 26 43.78 1.01 -18.46
N PHE A 27 44.08 2.14 -19.10
CA PHE A 27 43.20 3.31 -19.11
C PHE A 27 41.82 3.02 -19.74
N LEU A 28 41.81 2.29 -20.86
CA LEU A 28 40.56 1.89 -21.52
C LEU A 28 39.73 0.98 -20.64
N ILE A 29 40.34 -0.02 -19.99
CA ILE A 29 39.65 -0.93 -19.07
C ILE A 29 39.05 -0.17 -17.89
N LEU A 30 39.82 0.74 -17.27
CA LEU A 30 39.30 1.58 -16.18
C LEU A 30 38.10 2.41 -16.61
N GLY A 31 38.16 3.06 -17.77
CA GLY A 31 37.05 3.86 -18.32
C GLY A 31 35.80 3.02 -18.60
N VAL A 32 35.95 1.88 -19.26
CA VAL A 32 34.82 0.97 -19.53
C VAL A 32 34.22 0.40 -18.24
N THR A 33 35.06 0.05 -17.26
CA THR A 33 34.60 -0.46 -15.95
C THR A 33 33.78 0.60 -15.23
N GLN A 34 34.22 1.88 -15.22
CA GLN A 34 33.48 2.96 -14.59
C GLN A 34 32.12 3.15 -15.24
N ILE A 35 32.04 3.21 -16.57
CA ILE A 35 30.77 3.32 -17.32
C ILE A 35 29.84 2.14 -16.99
N PHE A 36 30.39 0.92 -16.88
CA PHE A 36 29.58 -0.25 -16.54
C PHE A 36 29.00 -0.15 -15.12
N ILE A 37 29.80 0.29 -14.15
CA ILE A 37 29.34 0.48 -12.76
C ILE A 37 28.25 1.54 -12.69
N ASP A 38 28.44 2.68 -13.36
CA ASP A 38 27.49 3.79 -13.36
C ASP A 38 26.16 3.39 -14.04
N ASN A 39 26.24 2.67 -15.15
CA ASN A 39 25.05 2.13 -15.82
C ASN A 39 24.30 1.12 -14.93
N LYS A 40 25.02 0.22 -14.26
CA LYS A 40 24.41 -0.74 -13.34
C LYS A 40 23.70 -0.04 -12.17
N ARG A 41 24.32 0.97 -11.57
CA ARG A 41 23.73 1.78 -10.50
C ARG A 41 22.46 2.48 -10.97
N SER A 42 22.52 3.12 -12.13
CA SER A 42 21.39 3.80 -12.75
C SER A 42 20.23 2.84 -13.03
N TYR A 43 20.52 1.67 -13.55
CA TYR A 43 19.53 0.62 -13.78
C TYR A 43 18.84 0.17 -12.50
N VAL A 44 19.63 -0.15 -11.44
CA VAL A 44 19.10 -0.56 -10.13
C VAL A 44 18.23 0.54 -9.52
N PHE A 45 18.67 1.81 -9.62
CA PHE A 45 17.90 2.95 -9.13
C PHE A 45 16.53 3.06 -9.85
N GLN A 46 16.53 3.01 -11.18
CA GLN A 46 15.31 3.09 -11.99
C GLN A 46 14.35 1.93 -11.71
N GLN A 47 14.88 0.70 -11.58
CA GLN A 47 14.08 -0.48 -11.23
C GLN A 47 13.40 -0.34 -9.87
N ASN A 48 14.13 0.14 -8.86
CA ASN A 48 13.57 0.37 -7.52
C ASN A 48 12.53 1.49 -7.51
N GLN A 49 12.76 2.56 -8.27
CA GLN A 49 11.79 3.64 -8.41
C GLN A 49 10.51 3.17 -9.10
N ALA A 50 10.63 2.39 -10.18
CA ALA A 50 9.48 1.82 -10.87
C ALA A 50 8.67 0.89 -9.95
N GLY A 51 9.35 0.02 -9.18
CA GLY A 51 8.70 -0.84 -8.20
C GLY A 51 7.94 -0.06 -7.12
N ASN A 52 8.51 1.03 -6.60
CA ASN A 52 7.81 1.90 -5.65
C ASN A 52 6.55 2.53 -6.26
N GLN A 53 6.63 3.00 -7.51
CA GLN A 53 5.49 3.60 -8.20
C GLN A 53 4.36 2.58 -8.43
N GLU A 54 4.70 1.36 -8.82
CA GLU A 54 3.73 0.28 -9.01
C GLU A 54 3.05 -0.10 -7.69
N ASN A 55 3.83 -0.37 -6.66
CA ASN A 55 3.32 -0.71 -5.33
C ASN A 55 2.47 0.40 -4.72
N SER A 56 2.87 1.67 -4.88
CA SER A 56 2.10 2.80 -4.37
C SER A 56 0.76 2.95 -5.08
N ARG A 57 0.73 2.81 -6.41
CA ARG A 57 -0.53 2.84 -7.18
C ARG A 57 -1.47 1.71 -6.76
N TYR A 58 -0.92 0.50 -6.57
CA TYR A 58 -1.71 -0.64 -6.10
C TYR A 58 -2.26 -0.38 -4.70
N ALA A 59 -1.43 0.06 -3.75
CA ALA A 59 -1.85 0.36 -2.39
C ALA A 59 -2.96 1.42 -2.33
N LEU A 60 -2.80 2.51 -3.10
CA LEU A 60 -3.81 3.57 -3.15
C LEU A 60 -5.12 3.08 -3.75
N GLY A 61 -5.07 2.38 -4.89
CA GLY A 61 -6.26 1.85 -5.54
C GLY A 61 -7.00 0.81 -4.70
N PHE A 62 -6.26 -0.05 -4.01
CA PHE A 62 -6.82 -1.03 -3.08
C PHE A 62 -7.52 -0.33 -1.90
N LEU A 63 -6.85 0.61 -1.24
CA LEU A 63 -7.44 1.35 -0.12
C LEU A 63 -8.65 2.16 -0.56
N GLU A 64 -8.61 2.81 -1.72
CA GLU A 64 -9.76 3.52 -2.27
C GLU A 64 -10.97 2.60 -2.44
N GLN A 65 -10.76 1.44 -3.05
CA GLN A 65 -11.80 0.47 -3.31
C GLN A 65 -12.41 -0.08 -2.01
N GLU A 66 -11.58 -0.46 -1.05
CA GLU A 66 -12.05 -1.05 0.21
C GLU A 66 -12.71 0.00 1.11
N LEU A 67 -12.09 1.15 1.29
CA LEU A 67 -12.64 2.21 2.12
C LEU A 67 -13.98 2.76 1.57
N ALA A 68 -14.16 2.77 0.24
CA ALA A 68 -15.42 3.19 -0.37
C ALA A 68 -16.62 2.30 -0.01
N LYS A 69 -16.40 1.04 0.41
CA LYS A 69 -17.44 0.11 0.87
C LYS A 69 -17.96 0.48 2.26
N ALA A 70 -17.19 1.20 3.07
CA ALA A 70 -17.52 1.50 4.46
C ALA A 70 -18.94 2.09 4.59
N GLY A 71 -19.72 1.51 5.50
CA GLY A 71 -21.09 1.94 5.78
C GLY A 71 -22.12 1.58 4.72
N TYR A 72 -21.77 0.76 3.71
CA TYR A 72 -22.76 0.29 2.75
C TYR A 72 -23.85 -0.53 3.46
N ARG A 73 -25.10 -0.22 3.13
CA ARG A 73 -26.32 -0.88 3.63
C ARG A 73 -27.18 -1.28 2.47
N ARG A 74 -27.67 -2.50 2.48
CA ARG A 74 -28.55 -3.00 1.42
C ARG A 74 -29.88 -2.23 1.36
N GLN A 75 -30.33 -1.76 2.52
CA GLN A 75 -31.55 -0.98 2.69
C GLN A 75 -31.17 0.40 3.24
N PRO A 76 -30.97 1.40 2.40
CA PRO A 76 -30.48 2.72 2.83
C PRO A 76 -31.52 3.51 3.65
N ASN A 77 -32.80 3.12 3.57
CA ASN A 77 -33.91 3.71 4.31
C ASN A 77 -34.00 3.23 5.79
N ILE A 78 -33.27 2.18 6.15
CA ILE A 78 -33.22 1.68 7.53
C ILE A 78 -32.17 2.47 8.32
N ASP A 79 -32.48 2.76 9.58
CA ASP A 79 -31.54 3.41 10.51
C ASP A 79 -30.20 2.67 10.54
N PRO A 80 -29.06 3.36 10.41
CA PRO A 80 -27.74 2.76 10.46
C PRO A 80 -27.50 1.88 11.69
N ALA A 81 -28.08 2.24 12.85
CA ALA A 81 -27.90 1.48 14.09
C ALA A 81 -28.56 0.10 14.05
N TYR A 82 -29.63 -0.04 13.25
CA TYR A 82 -30.27 -1.33 13.01
C TYR A 82 -29.53 -2.14 11.93
N ALA A 83 -29.14 -1.50 10.84
CA ALA A 83 -28.47 -2.18 9.74
C ALA A 83 -27.07 -2.69 10.13
N LEU A 84 -26.40 -1.97 11.04
CA LEU A 84 -25.07 -2.25 11.54
C LEU A 84 -25.13 -2.19 13.09
N PRO A 85 -25.59 -3.24 13.77
CA PRO A 85 -25.68 -3.28 15.22
C PRO A 85 -24.31 -3.17 15.88
N ALA A 86 -24.25 -2.95 17.19
CA ALA A 86 -22.98 -2.94 17.92
C ALA A 86 -22.24 -4.27 17.72
N ASP A 87 -20.95 -4.19 17.53
CA ASP A 87 -20.07 -5.34 17.31
C ASP A 87 -18.73 -5.10 18.02
N ASP A 88 -18.43 -5.95 18.98
CA ASP A 88 -17.20 -5.90 19.79
C ASP A 88 -16.39 -7.19 19.75
N GLY A 89 -16.70 -8.10 18.83
CA GLY A 89 -16.08 -9.42 18.80
C GLY A 89 -15.83 -10.04 17.44
N SER A 90 -16.42 -9.55 16.36
CA SER A 90 -16.25 -10.15 15.02
C SER A 90 -14.81 -10.10 14.54
N LEU A 91 -14.08 -9.04 14.87
CA LEU A 91 -12.66 -8.89 14.54
C LEU A 91 -11.92 -8.22 15.71
N SER A 92 -10.91 -8.90 16.21
CA SER A 92 -10.10 -8.40 17.33
C SER A 92 -9.52 -7.02 17.05
N GLY A 93 -9.74 -6.06 17.94
CA GLY A 93 -9.31 -4.67 17.81
C GLY A 93 -10.26 -3.79 16.98
N CYS A 94 -11.41 -4.31 16.53
CA CYS A 94 -12.42 -3.55 15.80
C CYS A 94 -13.73 -3.54 16.60
N ASN A 95 -13.91 -2.54 17.46
CA ASN A 95 -15.11 -2.41 18.29
C ASN A 95 -16.00 -1.31 17.73
N PHE A 96 -17.20 -1.67 17.30
CA PHE A 96 -18.14 -0.76 16.68
C PHE A 96 -19.37 -0.53 17.55
N ALA A 97 -19.66 0.71 17.88
CA ALA A 97 -21.00 1.07 18.37
C ALA A 97 -22.04 0.91 17.26
N ALA A 98 -23.31 0.79 17.63
CA ALA A 98 -24.40 0.67 16.66
C ALA A 98 -24.40 1.85 15.67
N GLY A 99 -24.54 1.56 14.38
CA GLY A 99 -24.54 2.55 13.29
C GLY A 99 -23.15 3.07 12.88
N ILE A 100 -22.11 2.79 13.64
CA ILE A 100 -20.75 3.24 13.30
C ILE A 100 -20.12 2.25 12.33
N SER A 101 -19.55 2.76 11.25
CA SER A 101 -18.96 1.94 10.17
C SER A 101 -17.46 2.07 10.04
N ILE A 102 -16.87 3.03 10.73
CA ILE A 102 -15.42 3.28 10.72
C ILE A 102 -14.98 3.53 12.15
N VAL A 103 -13.90 2.87 12.56
CA VAL A 103 -13.22 3.07 13.82
C VAL A 103 -11.72 3.21 13.55
N ALA A 104 -11.13 4.26 14.10
CA ALA A 104 -9.68 4.45 14.09
C ALA A 104 -9.12 3.98 15.43
N ASN A 105 -8.30 2.94 15.42
CA ASN A 105 -7.58 2.51 16.63
C ASN A 105 -6.34 3.37 16.86
N SER A 106 -5.75 3.85 15.77
CA SER A 106 -4.65 4.80 15.74
C SER A 106 -4.60 5.50 14.38
N GLU A 107 -3.67 6.41 14.20
CA GLU A 107 -3.42 7.07 12.91
C GLU A 107 -2.95 6.09 11.81
N GLN A 108 -2.56 4.87 12.18
CA GLN A 108 -2.04 3.82 11.28
C GLN A 108 -2.94 2.59 11.20
N ASP A 109 -4.06 2.58 11.90
CA ASP A 109 -4.90 1.41 12.09
C ASP A 109 -6.38 1.80 12.02
N ILE A 110 -7.05 1.33 11.00
CA ILE A 110 -8.45 1.62 10.72
C ILE A 110 -9.24 0.33 10.56
N CYS A 111 -10.42 0.30 11.16
CA CYS A 111 -11.41 -0.74 10.94
C CYS A 111 -12.60 -0.15 10.17
N ILE A 112 -13.09 -0.91 9.20
CA ILE A 112 -14.32 -0.60 8.47
C ILE A 112 -15.29 -1.76 8.55
N ARG A 113 -16.57 -1.47 8.38
CA ARG A 113 -17.59 -2.50 8.19
C ARG A 113 -18.66 -2.07 7.20
N TYR A 114 -19.26 -3.06 6.53
CA TYR A 114 -20.29 -2.87 5.53
C TYR A 114 -21.12 -4.14 5.36
N GLN A 115 -22.35 -4.01 4.88
CA GLN A 115 -23.16 -5.17 4.49
C GLN A 115 -22.74 -5.66 3.10
N ALA A 116 -22.82 -6.96 2.88
CA ALA A 116 -22.57 -7.53 1.56
C ALA A 116 -23.56 -6.97 0.53
N ARG A 117 -23.06 -6.51 -0.61
CA ARG A 117 -23.85 -5.93 -1.69
C ARG A 117 -24.53 -7.00 -2.53
N ASP A 118 -23.80 -8.03 -2.87
CA ASP A 118 -24.24 -9.14 -3.71
C ASP A 118 -23.65 -10.48 -3.26
N PRO A 119 -24.17 -11.63 -3.73
CA PRO A 119 -23.72 -12.95 -3.32
C PRO A 119 -22.28 -13.29 -3.75
N ALA A 120 -21.73 -12.59 -4.73
CA ALA A 120 -20.38 -12.82 -5.23
C ALA A 120 -19.34 -11.95 -4.52
N GLU A 121 -19.78 -11.04 -3.61
CA GLU A 121 -18.88 -10.16 -2.91
C GLU A 121 -17.90 -10.93 -2.04
N VAL A 122 -16.66 -10.45 -2.02
CA VAL A 122 -15.57 -11.00 -1.23
C VAL A 122 -14.99 -9.90 -0.34
N ASP A 123 -14.40 -10.34 0.77
CA ASP A 123 -13.65 -9.44 1.64
C ASP A 123 -12.28 -9.06 1.07
N CYS A 124 -11.56 -8.19 1.76
CA CYS A 124 -10.22 -7.74 1.39
C CYS A 124 -9.18 -8.87 1.28
N GLN A 125 -9.50 -10.07 1.74
CA GLN A 125 -8.67 -11.28 1.63
C GLN A 125 -9.16 -12.23 0.53
N GLY A 126 -10.18 -11.85 -0.25
CA GLY A 126 -10.80 -12.68 -1.27
C GLY A 126 -11.68 -13.80 -0.69
N LYS A 127 -12.11 -13.72 0.59
CA LYS A 127 -13.00 -14.71 1.18
C LYS A 127 -14.44 -14.42 0.79
N ALA A 128 -15.07 -15.41 0.17
CA ALA A 128 -16.46 -15.36 -0.24
C ALA A 128 -17.44 -15.56 0.95
N LEU A 129 -18.67 -15.21 0.72
CA LEU A 129 -19.80 -15.52 1.58
C LEU A 129 -20.04 -17.05 1.63
N THR A 130 -20.55 -17.53 2.76
CA THR A 130 -21.06 -18.90 2.88
C THR A 130 -22.34 -19.07 2.05
N GLU A 131 -22.70 -20.32 1.70
CA GLU A 131 -23.91 -20.58 0.90
C GLU A 131 -25.19 -20.09 1.61
N THR A 132 -25.25 -20.20 2.96
CA THR A 132 -26.36 -19.68 3.76
C THR A 132 -26.46 -18.16 3.66
N GLU A 133 -25.34 -17.45 3.69
CA GLU A 133 -25.31 -15.98 3.56
C GLU A 133 -25.65 -15.52 2.15
N LYS A 134 -25.21 -16.28 1.12
CA LYS A 134 -25.61 -16.01 -0.26
C LYS A 134 -27.11 -16.18 -0.45
N ASP A 135 -27.70 -17.23 0.13
CA ASP A 135 -29.13 -17.45 0.08
C ASP A 135 -29.90 -16.33 0.79
N ALA A 136 -29.46 -15.86 1.94
CA ALA A 136 -30.06 -14.73 2.65
C ALA A 136 -30.02 -13.42 1.83
N ILE A 137 -29.02 -13.25 0.96
CA ILE A 137 -28.92 -12.10 0.06
C ILE A 137 -29.87 -12.27 -1.14
N GLN A 138 -29.99 -13.47 -1.69
CA GLN A 138 -30.78 -13.77 -2.89
C GLN A 138 -32.29 -13.82 -2.58
N ASN A 139 -32.63 -14.36 -1.41
CA ASN A 139 -34.00 -14.56 -0.96
C ASN A 139 -34.27 -13.76 0.33
N PRO A 140 -34.21 -12.40 0.29
CA PRO A 140 -34.46 -11.61 1.48
C PRO A 140 -35.89 -11.89 1.95
N THR A 141 -36.01 -12.40 3.18
CA THR A 141 -37.31 -12.50 3.85
C THR A 141 -37.92 -11.10 3.89
N ALA A 142 -39.10 -10.98 3.31
CA ALA A 142 -39.86 -9.77 2.98
C ALA A 142 -39.39 -8.49 3.68
N LEU A 143 -39.28 -7.39 2.94
CA LEU A 143 -39.01 -6.01 3.39
C LEU A 143 -39.67 -5.69 4.76
N SER A 144 -39.15 -6.29 5.82
CA SER A 144 -39.54 -5.97 7.19
C SER A 144 -38.88 -4.63 7.57
N ALA A 145 -39.61 -3.81 8.30
CA ALA A 145 -39.03 -2.57 8.86
C ALA A 145 -37.89 -2.83 9.88
N THR A 146 -37.66 -4.10 10.22
CA THR A 146 -36.51 -4.58 10.99
C THR A 146 -35.48 -5.15 10.04
N PRO A 147 -34.17 -4.83 10.21
CA PRO A 147 -33.12 -5.43 9.40
C PRO A 147 -33.21 -6.94 9.53
N ASP A 148 -33.05 -7.61 8.40
CA ASP A 148 -32.87 -9.06 8.43
C ASP A 148 -31.56 -9.34 9.16
N PRO A 149 -31.58 -9.97 10.36
CA PRO A 149 -30.37 -10.30 11.11
C PRO A 149 -29.47 -11.28 10.34
N ALA A 150 -29.96 -11.86 9.25
CA ALA A 150 -29.20 -12.72 8.34
C ALA A 150 -28.36 -11.94 7.31
N THR A 151 -28.51 -10.61 7.18
CA THR A 151 -27.68 -9.85 6.23
C THR A 151 -26.22 -9.88 6.66
N PRO A 152 -25.32 -10.50 5.87
CA PRO A 152 -23.93 -10.65 6.25
C PRO A 152 -23.21 -9.31 6.26
N VAL A 153 -22.44 -9.07 7.31
CA VAL A 153 -21.58 -7.90 7.50
C VAL A 153 -20.13 -8.35 7.35
N PHE A 154 -19.37 -7.62 6.55
CA PHE A 154 -17.92 -7.70 6.52
C PHE A 154 -17.33 -6.72 7.51
N VAL A 155 -16.34 -7.17 8.25
CA VAL A 155 -15.50 -6.33 9.13
C VAL A 155 -14.06 -6.51 8.68
N GLU A 156 -13.40 -5.41 8.39
CA GLU A 156 -12.05 -5.39 7.85
C GLU A 156 -11.18 -4.38 8.59
N ARG A 157 -9.91 -4.73 8.76
CA ARG A 157 -8.91 -3.91 9.43
C ARG A 157 -7.69 -3.76 8.54
N PHE A 158 -7.25 -2.52 8.35
CA PHE A 158 -6.06 -2.16 7.59
C PHE A 158 -5.01 -1.60 8.54
N THR A 159 -3.81 -2.19 8.49
CA THR A 159 -2.69 -1.79 9.36
C THR A 159 -1.36 -2.04 8.67
N VAL A 160 -0.34 -1.31 9.07
CA VAL A 160 1.04 -1.57 8.66
C VAL A 160 1.75 -2.34 9.76
N ALA A 161 2.39 -3.43 9.39
CA ALA A 161 3.16 -4.25 10.31
C ALA A 161 4.45 -4.74 9.65
N GLN A 162 5.41 -5.14 10.48
CA GLN A 162 6.62 -5.79 9.97
C GLN A 162 6.28 -7.13 9.34
N SER A 163 6.89 -7.39 8.18
CA SER A 163 6.86 -8.70 7.52
C SER A 163 7.40 -9.80 8.44
N ALA A 164 7.02 -11.05 8.19
CA ALA A 164 7.43 -12.19 9.00
C ALA A 164 8.97 -12.35 9.10
N ASP A 165 9.70 -11.92 8.10
CA ASP A 165 11.17 -11.94 8.06
C ASP A 165 11.81 -10.73 8.77
N LYS A 166 11.00 -9.78 9.26
CA LYS A 166 11.41 -8.52 9.92
C LYS A 166 12.34 -7.62 9.10
N LYS A 167 12.43 -7.83 7.78
CA LYS A 167 13.31 -7.06 6.90
C LYS A 167 12.59 -5.86 6.27
N SER A 168 11.28 -5.95 6.13
CA SER A 168 10.44 -4.90 5.56
C SER A 168 9.15 -4.76 6.37
N SER A 169 8.44 -3.68 6.16
CA SER A 169 7.06 -3.50 6.62
C SER A 169 6.12 -3.61 5.42
N SER A 170 4.89 -3.98 5.67
CA SER A 170 3.89 -4.17 4.63
C SER A 170 2.52 -3.69 5.10
N LEU A 171 1.67 -3.33 4.16
CA LEU A 171 0.26 -3.11 4.41
C LEU A 171 -0.45 -4.46 4.52
N TYR A 172 -1.19 -4.65 5.59
CA TYR A 172 -1.98 -5.86 5.84
C TYR A 172 -3.47 -5.54 5.89
N CYS A 173 -4.25 -6.50 5.42
CA CYS A 173 -5.68 -6.58 5.70
C CYS A 173 -5.97 -7.78 6.59
N THR A 174 -6.84 -7.57 7.59
CA THR A 174 -7.43 -8.64 8.39
C THR A 174 -8.94 -8.55 8.26
N SER A 175 -9.60 -9.68 8.03
CA SER A 175 -11.05 -9.76 7.88
C SER A 175 -11.65 -10.62 8.99
N SER A 176 -12.91 -10.33 9.37
CA SER A 176 -13.71 -11.18 10.28
C SER A 176 -13.93 -12.60 9.72
N ARG A 177 -13.72 -12.81 8.43
CA ARG A 177 -13.83 -14.12 7.74
C ARG A 177 -12.50 -14.85 7.61
N GLY A 178 -11.40 -14.15 7.89
CA GLY A 178 -10.05 -14.69 7.86
C GLY A 178 -9.55 -15.07 9.25
N THR A 179 -8.54 -15.93 9.31
CA THR A 179 -7.90 -16.34 10.57
C THR A 179 -6.62 -15.59 10.88
N LYS A 180 -6.04 -14.93 9.86
CA LYS A 180 -4.74 -14.23 9.94
C LYS A 180 -4.76 -13.00 9.06
N ALA A 181 -3.94 -12.02 9.41
CA ALA A 181 -3.64 -10.89 8.54
C ALA A 181 -3.00 -11.37 7.23
N GLN A 182 -3.46 -10.83 6.11
CA GLN A 182 -2.91 -11.07 4.78
C GLN A 182 -2.18 -9.83 4.29
N GLU A 183 -1.01 -10.02 3.74
CA GLU A 183 -0.25 -8.96 3.10
C GLU A 183 -0.97 -8.50 1.82
N VAL A 184 -1.19 -7.19 1.74
CA VAL A 184 -1.79 -6.53 0.57
C VAL A 184 -0.70 -6.00 -0.34
N THR A 185 0.23 -5.26 0.22
CA THR A 185 1.32 -4.63 -0.52
C THR A 185 2.58 -4.61 0.32
N PRO A 186 3.71 -5.11 -0.20
CA PRO A 186 5.00 -5.06 0.47
C PRO A 186 5.59 -3.65 0.47
N ASN A 187 6.60 -3.45 1.31
CA ASN A 187 7.42 -2.25 1.36
C ASN A 187 6.65 -0.96 1.73
N VAL A 188 5.56 -1.09 2.46
CA VAL A 188 4.85 0.01 3.11
C VAL A 188 5.43 0.21 4.50
N VAL A 189 6.14 1.32 4.71
CA VAL A 189 6.85 1.61 5.98
C VAL A 189 5.90 2.19 7.02
N ALA A 190 5.02 3.07 6.58
CA ALA A 190 4.03 3.72 7.43
C ALA A 190 2.79 4.10 6.62
N ILE A 191 1.67 4.23 7.31
CA ILE A 191 0.42 4.75 6.77
C ILE A 191 -0.13 5.79 7.74
N ARG A 192 -0.89 6.76 7.22
CA ARG A 192 -1.65 7.73 8.01
C ARG A 192 -3.05 7.83 7.47
N PHE A 193 -4.01 7.82 8.39
CA PHE A 193 -5.42 8.05 8.11
C PHE A 193 -5.88 9.33 8.78
N GLU A 194 -6.58 10.16 8.02
CA GLU A 194 -7.25 11.36 8.51
C GLU A 194 -8.70 11.34 8.03
N PHE A 195 -9.60 11.73 8.89
CA PHE A 195 -11.04 11.65 8.69
C PHE A 195 -11.60 13.03 8.40
N GLY A 196 -12.19 13.17 7.23
CA GLY A 196 -12.92 14.37 6.85
C GLY A 196 -14.28 14.41 7.52
N THR A 197 -14.52 15.41 8.35
CA THR A 197 -15.76 15.61 9.08
C THR A 197 -16.45 16.92 8.66
N GLY A 198 -17.76 16.98 8.87
CA GLY A 198 -18.56 18.16 8.52
C GLY A 198 -19.89 18.18 9.25
N PRO A 199 -20.72 19.23 9.07
CA PRO A 199 -22.03 19.36 9.71
C PRO A 199 -22.94 18.18 9.39
N ILE A 200 -23.82 17.80 10.34
CA ILE A 200 -24.74 16.64 10.17
C ILE A 200 -25.69 16.84 8.99
N SER A 201 -26.13 18.07 8.76
CA SER A 201 -27.12 18.42 7.72
C SER A 201 -26.50 18.63 6.33
N ASP A 202 -25.17 18.59 6.20
CA ASP A 202 -24.48 18.94 4.96
C ASP A 202 -23.58 17.78 4.50
N ARG A 203 -23.29 17.74 3.21
CA ARG A 203 -22.38 16.77 2.57
C ARG A 203 -20.96 17.28 2.44
N THR A 204 -20.66 18.45 3.00
CA THR A 204 -19.33 19.06 2.93
C THR A 204 -18.38 18.49 3.96
N VAL A 205 -17.09 18.42 3.60
CA VAL A 205 -15.99 18.20 4.52
C VAL A 205 -15.45 19.57 4.91
N THR A 206 -15.45 19.86 6.19
CA THR A 206 -14.92 21.15 6.72
C THR A 206 -13.53 21.01 7.33
N THR A 207 -13.22 19.87 7.93
CA THR A 207 -11.94 19.62 8.60
C THR A 207 -11.50 18.18 8.41
N TYR A 208 -10.18 17.96 8.44
CA TYR A 208 -9.59 16.63 8.57
C TYR A 208 -8.96 16.48 9.95
N THR A 209 -9.13 15.32 10.58
CA THR A 209 -8.63 15.01 11.92
C THR A 209 -8.26 13.53 12.03
N THR A 210 -7.32 13.22 12.90
CA THR A 210 -6.94 11.83 13.23
C THR A 210 -7.87 11.20 14.27
N SER A 211 -8.61 12.02 15.02
CA SER A 211 -9.60 11.59 16.02
C SER A 211 -10.99 12.09 15.60
N PRO A 212 -11.71 11.31 14.77
CA PRO A 212 -12.94 11.79 14.16
C PRO A 212 -14.07 11.90 15.17
N SER A 213 -14.73 13.07 15.17
CA SER A 213 -16.10 13.19 15.65
C SER A 213 -17.03 12.88 14.47
N LEU A 214 -18.13 12.16 14.73
CA LEU A 214 -19.14 11.88 13.71
C LEU A 214 -19.87 13.16 13.28
N PRO A 215 -20.28 13.23 12.01
CA PRO A 215 -20.17 12.23 10.95
C PRO A 215 -18.86 12.32 10.14
N ILE A 216 -18.30 11.15 9.85
CA ILE A 216 -17.18 11.01 8.91
C ILE A 216 -17.74 11.00 7.49
N ARG A 217 -17.16 11.78 6.57
CA ARG A 217 -17.60 11.91 5.17
C ARG A 217 -16.55 11.53 4.14
N ALA A 218 -15.29 11.58 4.55
CA ALA A 218 -14.16 11.20 3.72
C ALA A 218 -13.05 10.61 4.57
N VAL A 219 -12.21 9.81 3.96
CA VAL A 219 -10.94 9.36 4.54
C VAL A 219 -9.83 9.81 3.60
N ARG A 220 -8.89 10.59 4.12
CA ARG A 220 -7.61 10.86 3.47
C ARG A 220 -6.58 9.91 4.04
N TYR A 221 -5.76 9.35 3.19
CA TYR A 221 -4.71 8.44 3.60
C TYR A 221 -3.41 8.74 2.87
N ALA A 222 -2.32 8.63 3.59
CA ALA A 222 -0.96 8.78 3.07
C ALA A 222 -0.17 7.51 3.37
N VAL A 223 0.58 7.05 2.39
CA VAL A 223 1.38 5.83 2.48
C VAL A 223 2.84 6.19 2.23
N LEU A 224 3.73 5.82 3.14
CA LEU A 224 5.17 5.92 2.94
C LEU A 224 5.70 4.59 2.43
N MET A 225 6.15 4.60 1.19
CA MET A 225 6.74 3.43 0.51
C MET A 225 8.25 3.48 0.58
N GLN A 226 8.87 2.30 0.59
CA GLN A 226 10.33 2.14 0.44
C GLN A 226 10.66 1.20 -0.72
N SER A 227 11.85 1.36 -1.32
CA SER A 227 12.32 0.42 -2.34
C SER A 227 12.68 -0.93 -1.71
N PRO A 228 12.52 -2.05 -2.47
CA PRO A 228 12.86 -3.38 -1.95
C PRO A 228 14.36 -3.58 -1.72
N GLY A 229 15.22 -2.84 -2.43
CA GLY A 229 16.68 -2.96 -2.32
C GLY A 229 17.27 -2.01 -1.28
N ASN A 230 18.22 -2.52 -0.48
CA ASN A 230 18.97 -1.71 0.48
C ASN A 230 20.17 -1.02 -0.20
N GLY A 231 20.58 0.14 0.36
CA GLY A 231 21.79 0.83 -0.09
C GLY A 231 21.72 1.42 -1.52
N VAL A 232 20.52 1.67 -2.02
CA VAL A 232 20.30 2.22 -3.37
C VAL A 232 20.74 3.68 -3.47
N ARG A 233 20.67 4.43 -2.34
CA ARG A 233 21.14 5.81 -2.24
C ARG A 233 22.56 5.90 -1.67
N GLU A 234 23.34 6.84 -2.18
CA GLU A 234 24.66 7.17 -1.64
C GLU A 234 24.56 8.21 -0.51
N ASN A 235 23.67 9.19 -0.65
CA ASN A 235 23.49 10.27 0.31
C ASN A 235 22.88 9.79 1.62
N ALA A 236 23.37 10.32 2.73
CA ALA A 236 22.83 10.06 4.07
C ALA A 236 21.49 10.76 4.30
N ASP A 237 21.29 11.94 3.71
CA ASP A 237 20.08 12.73 3.91
C ASP A 237 18.93 12.22 3.04
N ASN A 238 17.75 12.10 3.67
CA ASN A 238 16.53 11.65 3.00
C ASN A 238 15.44 12.72 3.08
N PRO A 239 15.28 13.53 2.04
CA PRO A 239 14.29 14.61 2.07
C PRO A 239 12.84 14.09 2.19
N VAL A 240 12.54 12.90 1.68
CA VAL A 240 11.20 12.30 1.76
C VAL A 240 10.87 11.90 3.20
N LEU A 241 11.83 11.30 3.93
CA LEU A 241 11.62 11.00 5.35
C LEU A 241 11.48 12.28 6.19
N SER A 242 12.27 13.31 5.91
CA SER A 242 12.13 14.61 6.58
C SER A 242 10.77 15.26 6.29
N GLN A 243 10.28 15.15 5.05
CA GLN A 243 8.95 15.61 4.68
C GLN A 243 7.86 14.82 5.42
N TRP A 244 7.97 13.48 5.47
CA TRP A 244 7.03 12.63 6.22
C TRP A 244 6.96 13.04 7.70
N GLN A 245 8.10 13.21 8.32
CA GLN A 245 8.18 13.63 9.73
C GLN A 245 7.61 15.04 9.97
N SER A 246 7.79 15.95 9.01
CA SER A 246 7.21 17.29 9.07
C SER A 246 5.69 17.28 8.98
N LEU A 247 5.11 16.39 8.15
CA LEU A 247 3.67 16.28 7.94
C LEU A 247 2.97 15.50 9.06
N TYR A 248 3.58 14.41 9.51
CA TYR A 248 2.91 13.42 10.37
C TYR A 248 3.62 13.18 11.71
N GLY A 249 4.66 13.95 12.01
CA GLY A 249 5.41 13.85 13.26
C GLY A 249 6.48 12.74 13.25
N THR A 250 7.24 12.66 14.34
CA THR A 250 8.38 11.73 14.53
C THR A 250 7.97 10.43 15.22
N GLY A 251 6.68 10.18 15.39
CA GLY A 251 6.18 8.98 16.08
C GLY A 251 6.57 7.66 15.41
N ASP A 252 6.78 7.70 14.08
CA ASP A 252 7.29 6.55 13.35
C ASP A 252 8.81 6.47 13.49
N LYS A 253 9.28 5.47 14.22
CA LYS A 253 10.72 5.17 14.33
C LYS A 253 11.22 4.52 13.04
N ILE A 254 11.31 5.30 11.96
CA ILE A 254 11.80 4.83 10.67
C ILE A 254 13.32 4.94 10.65
N THR A 255 13.98 3.80 10.55
CA THR A 255 15.43 3.75 10.34
C THR A 255 15.73 3.82 8.85
N ASP A 256 16.42 4.86 8.43
CA ASP A 256 16.82 4.99 7.02
C ASP A 256 17.90 3.97 6.66
N SER A 257 17.56 3.02 5.82
CA SER A 257 18.47 1.98 5.28
C SER A 257 19.05 2.35 3.91
N LYS A 258 19.10 3.64 3.59
CA LYS A 258 19.53 4.17 2.27
C LYS A 258 18.69 3.66 1.11
N GLN A 259 17.41 3.43 1.36
CA GLN A 259 16.41 3.07 0.36
C GLN A 259 15.84 4.32 -0.32
N ILE A 260 15.17 4.12 -1.44
CA ILE A 260 14.36 5.15 -2.07
C ILE A 260 13.01 5.15 -1.39
N TYR A 261 12.60 6.32 -0.86
CA TYR A 261 11.29 6.49 -0.25
C TYR A 261 10.38 7.33 -1.15
N GLN A 262 9.09 7.09 -1.06
CA GLN A 262 8.04 7.81 -1.78
C GLN A 262 6.83 7.97 -0.88
N ILE A 263 6.26 9.18 -0.83
CA ILE A 263 4.95 9.43 -0.22
C ILE A 263 3.92 9.36 -1.34
N ALA A 264 2.85 8.61 -1.10
CA ALA A 264 1.69 8.53 -1.98
C ALA A 264 0.43 8.80 -1.16
N GLU A 265 -0.45 9.65 -1.68
CA GLU A 265 -1.64 10.12 -0.97
C GLU A 265 -2.90 9.86 -1.79
N GLY A 266 -4.00 9.58 -1.08
CA GLY A 266 -5.31 9.40 -1.67
C GLY A 266 -6.40 9.94 -0.75
N THR A 267 -7.57 10.17 -1.33
CA THR A 267 -8.76 10.58 -0.58
C THR A 267 -9.97 9.88 -1.16
N VAL A 268 -10.75 9.24 -0.31
CA VAL A 268 -12.01 8.60 -0.68
C VAL A 268 -13.17 9.29 0.03
N THR A 269 -14.21 9.59 -0.72
CA THR A 269 -15.48 10.08 -0.18
C THR A 269 -16.38 8.92 0.19
N LEU A 270 -16.92 8.94 1.39
CA LEU A 270 -17.75 7.87 1.94
C LEU A 270 -19.23 8.13 1.64
N ARG A 271 -19.64 7.84 0.42
CA ARG A 271 -21.03 8.12 -0.06
C ARG A 271 -22.08 7.44 0.80
N ASN A 272 -21.77 6.26 1.32
CA ASN A 272 -22.70 5.49 2.16
C ASN A 272 -22.96 6.11 3.54
N LEU A 273 -22.11 7.05 3.97
CA LEU A 273 -22.20 7.77 5.25
C LEU A 273 -22.70 9.21 5.09
N MET A 274 -23.06 9.60 3.89
CA MET A 274 -23.62 10.92 3.64
C MET A 274 -25.14 10.91 3.86
N PRO A 275 -25.72 12.02 4.38
CA PRO A 275 -27.17 12.16 4.58
C PRO A 275 -27.93 12.16 3.27
#